data_d0f9d0eacfa82bf508be11322e37ce9a
#
_entry.id   d0f9d0eacfa82bf508be11322e37ce9a
#
_cell.length_a   1.000
_cell.length_b   1.000
_cell.length_c   1.000
_cell.angle_alpha   90.00
_cell.angle_beta   90.00
_cell.angle_gamma   90.00
#
_symmetry.space_group_name_H-M   'P 1'
#
loop_
_entity.id
_entity.type
_entity.pdbx_description
1 polymer ?
#
loop_
_entity_poly.entity_id
_entity_poly.type
_entity_poly.pdbx_seq_one_letter_code
_entity_poly.pdbx_strand_id
1 'polypeptide(L)'
;MMTNFNRLSGLALASCLMAATALAGVEQAIPEMAGLEGWALFSLGAGVSGNSFKGATVNGDVGVSGNGIISLASTTLNGNLYYGSQGSLQMSGTSVITGAKIHDQDAMLNNAVAAAMAASGAASALLPNRSFNNFKLKKTQTAILTGAPGETVVLNLKTFALRGNATMTLNGTATTNFVINVKSQFSLLANSRIILAGGLNWNNVLFNITGKGADALIAGQSSFEGTLLANQRTVQVRDQATVRGQIIANRILLSGASQITHPPITSP
;
A
#
# COMPACT_ATOMS: atom_id res chain seq x y z
N MET A 1 -2.37 61.72 15.11
CA MET A 1 -1.11 60.98 14.92
C MET A 1 -1.42 59.50 15.17
N MET A 2 -1.73 58.77 14.07
CA MET A 2 -2.15 57.38 14.14
C MET A 2 -0.97 56.53 13.70
N THR A 3 -0.49 55.66 14.57
CA THR A 3 0.56 54.68 14.31
C THR A 3 -0.08 53.35 13.89
N ASN A 4 0.15 52.98 12.64
CA ASN A 4 -0.24 51.70 12.06
C ASN A 4 0.57 50.56 12.68
N PHE A 5 -0.09 49.59 13.32
CA PHE A 5 0.46 48.32 13.70
C PHE A 5 0.34 47.34 12.51
N ASN A 6 1.44 47.05 11.84
CA ASN A 6 1.58 45.97 10.90
C ASN A 6 1.48 44.63 11.66
N ARG A 7 0.41 43.88 11.40
CA ARG A 7 0.29 42.49 11.82
C ARG A 7 1.07 41.60 10.83
N LEU A 8 2.25 41.22 11.22
CA LEU A 8 2.94 40.05 10.63
C LEU A 8 2.18 38.78 11.04
N SER A 9 1.44 38.22 10.09
CA SER A 9 0.87 36.86 10.23
C SER A 9 2.00 35.86 10.06
N GLY A 10 2.58 35.43 11.18
CA GLY A 10 3.52 34.33 11.24
C GLY A 10 2.82 33.02 10.84
N LEU A 11 3.22 32.44 9.71
CA LEU A 11 2.92 31.06 9.37
C LEU A 11 3.66 30.16 10.40
N ALA A 12 2.95 29.73 11.41
CA ALA A 12 3.47 28.68 12.29
C ALA A 12 3.53 27.36 11.51
N LEU A 13 4.71 26.96 11.05
CA LEU A 13 5.00 25.58 10.68
C LEU A 13 4.87 24.74 11.95
N ALA A 14 3.72 24.12 12.14
CA ALA A 14 3.54 23.12 13.17
C ALA A 14 4.19 21.80 12.72
N SER A 15 5.50 21.68 12.88
CA SER A 15 6.18 20.38 12.86
C SER A 15 5.80 19.66 14.15
N CYS A 16 4.83 18.75 14.06
CA CYS A 16 4.48 17.89 15.19
C CYS A 16 5.53 16.78 15.30
N LEU A 17 6.58 17.02 16.09
CA LEU A 17 7.54 16.00 16.49
C LEU A 17 6.87 15.13 17.55
N MET A 18 6.32 13.99 17.14
CA MET A 18 5.71 13.04 18.08
C MET A 18 6.78 12.07 18.58
N ALA A 19 7.39 12.37 19.70
CA ALA A 19 8.15 11.40 20.48
C ALA A 19 7.15 10.53 21.26
N ALA A 20 6.93 9.30 20.81
CA ALA A 20 6.16 8.33 21.57
C ALA A 20 7.10 7.52 22.47
N THR A 21 6.80 7.42 23.75
CA THR A 21 7.52 6.55 24.69
C THR A 21 7.28 5.08 24.28
N ALA A 22 8.37 4.36 23.99
CA ALA A 22 8.31 2.93 23.71
C ALA A 22 7.99 2.18 25.03
N LEU A 23 6.96 1.36 25.03
CA LEU A 23 6.83 0.28 25.99
C LEU A 23 7.91 -0.76 25.63
N ALA A 24 8.87 -0.98 26.52
CA ALA A 24 9.80 -2.09 26.39
C ALA A 24 8.99 -3.40 26.47
N GLY A 25 8.86 -4.10 25.37
CA GLY A 25 8.07 -5.32 25.27
C GLY A 25 8.47 -6.12 24.04
N VAL A 26 8.34 -7.39 24.15
CA VAL A 26 8.43 -8.46 23.15
C VAL A 26 8.85 -8.00 21.75
N GLU A 27 10.00 -8.46 21.29
CA GLU A 27 10.43 -8.27 19.90
C GLU A 27 9.36 -8.83 18.97
N GLN A 28 8.66 -7.95 18.28
CA GLN A 28 7.62 -8.31 17.33
C GLN A 28 8.23 -8.29 15.92
N ALA A 29 8.16 -9.40 15.22
CA ALA A 29 8.60 -9.46 13.83
C ALA A 29 7.48 -8.97 12.89
N ILE A 30 7.88 -8.41 11.73
CA ILE A 30 6.93 -8.18 10.64
C ILE A 30 6.40 -9.56 10.17
N PRO A 31 5.09 -9.70 9.90
CA PRO A 31 4.54 -10.97 9.42
C PRO A 31 5.24 -11.45 8.16
N GLU A 32 5.56 -12.74 8.13
CA GLU A 32 6.14 -13.36 6.95
C GLU A 32 5.21 -13.22 5.73
N MET A 33 5.79 -12.83 4.62
CA MET A 33 5.12 -12.66 3.33
C MET A 33 5.54 -13.77 2.35
N ALA A 34 5.96 -14.94 2.88
CA ALA A 34 6.46 -16.07 2.11
C ALA A 34 5.48 -16.47 0.99
N GLY A 35 5.98 -16.51 -0.24
CA GLY A 35 5.15 -16.76 -1.44
C GLY A 35 4.40 -15.54 -1.98
N LEU A 36 4.62 -14.36 -1.38
CA LEU A 36 4.03 -13.10 -1.85
C LEU A 36 5.07 -12.11 -2.39
N GLU A 37 6.35 -12.34 -2.16
CA GLU A 37 7.44 -11.37 -2.44
C GLU A 37 7.65 -11.09 -3.92
N GLY A 38 7.22 -11.98 -4.81
CA GLY A 38 7.39 -11.85 -6.27
C GLY A 38 6.33 -11.01 -6.96
N TRP A 39 5.25 -10.63 -6.27
CA TRP A 39 4.11 -9.98 -6.90
C TRP A 39 4.16 -8.46 -6.79
N ALA A 40 4.04 -7.76 -7.92
CA ALA A 40 3.69 -6.34 -7.92
C ALA A 40 2.22 -6.15 -7.50
N LEU A 41 1.35 -6.99 -8.07
CA LEU A 41 -0.07 -7.03 -7.77
C LEU A 41 -0.50 -8.48 -7.55
N PHE A 42 -1.22 -8.72 -6.47
CA PHE A 42 -1.86 -10.00 -6.24
C PHE A 42 -3.32 -9.83 -5.84
N SER A 43 -4.23 -10.36 -6.67
CA SER A 43 -5.66 -10.38 -6.38
C SER A 43 -6.09 -11.73 -5.84
N LEU A 44 -6.76 -11.71 -4.70
CA LEU A 44 -7.26 -12.91 -4.03
C LEU A 44 -8.47 -13.56 -4.74
N GLY A 45 -8.90 -12.98 -5.87
CA GLY A 45 -9.89 -13.61 -6.73
C GLY A 45 -11.33 -13.61 -6.22
N ALA A 46 -11.74 -12.59 -5.49
CA ALA A 46 -13.08 -12.54 -4.94
C ALA A 46 -14.14 -12.23 -6.01
N GLY A 47 -14.82 -13.27 -6.42
CA GLY A 47 -16.11 -13.21 -7.08
C GLY A 47 -16.12 -12.68 -8.51
N VAL A 48 -17.31 -12.52 -9.06
CA VAL A 48 -17.59 -12.06 -10.43
C VAL A 48 -17.20 -10.61 -10.74
N SER A 49 -16.77 -9.85 -9.74
CA SER A 49 -16.31 -8.47 -9.93
C SER A 49 -14.81 -8.46 -10.28
N GLY A 50 -14.49 -8.60 -11.56
CA GLY A 50 -13.12 -8.70 -12.05
C GLY A 50 -12.19 -7.56 -11.69
N ASN A 51 -10.89 -7.82 -11.75
CA ASN A 51 -9.84 -6.80 -11.72
C ASN A 51 -9.88 -5.99 -13.02
N SER A 52 -9.68 -4.69 -12.94
CA SER A 52 -9.71 -3.83 -14.13
C SER A 52 -8.56 -2.83 -14.10
N PHE A 53 -7.73 -2.90 -15.13
CA PHE A 53 -6.58 -2.01 -15.32
C PHE A 53 -6.79 -1.21 -16.59
N LYS A 54 -6.98 0.11 -16.47
CA LYS A 54 -7.29 1.02 -17.56
C LYS A 54 -6.26 2.15 -17.66
N GLY A 55 -5.48 2.16 -18.75
CA GLY A 55 -4.46 3.18 -18.99
C GLY A 55 -3.38 3.19 -17.89
N ALA A 56 -3.06 2.04 -17.32
CA ALA A 56 -2.08 1.89 -16.25
C ALA A 56 -0.78 1.28 -16.75
N THR A 57 0.30 1.46 -15.98
CA THR A 57 1.56 0.75 -16.17
C THR A 57 1.88 -0.04 -14.91
N VAL A 58 2.16 -1.33 -15.07
CA VAL A 58 2.58 -2.23 -13.99
C VAL A 58 3.94 -2.80 -14.33
N ASN A 59 4.92 -2.55 -13.47
CA ASN A 59 6.27 -3.09 -13.58
C ASN A 59 6.46 -4.16 -12.50
N GLY A 60 6.38 -5.43 -12.89
CA GLY A 60 6.46 -6.62 -12.07
C GLY A 60 5.32 -7.60 -12.34
N ASP A 61 5.38 -8.75 -11.73
CA ASP A 61 4.44 -9.84 -11.96
C ASP A 61 3.07 -9.59 -11.33
N VAL A 62 2.03 -10.10 -11.99
CA VAL A 62 0.64 -10.01 -11.54
C VAL A 62 0.05 -11.39 -11.35
N GLY A 63 -0.51 -11.66 -10.17
CA GLY A 63 -1.25 -12.88 -9.86
C GLY A 63 -2.74 -12.61 -9.62
N VAL A 64 -3.60 -13.46 -10.17
CA VAL A 64 -5.05 -13.42 -9.93
C VAL A 64 -5.56 -14.82 -9.63
N SER A 65 -5.99 -15.03 -8.39
CA SER A 65 -6.47 -16.34 -7.91
C SER A 65 -7.93 -16.60 -8.29
N GLY A 66 -8.30 -17.88 -8.27
CA GLY A 66 -9.66 -18.34 -8.46
C GLY A 66 -10.24 -18.07 -9.85
N ASN A 67 -11.54 -17.76 -9.90
CA ASN A 67 -12.27 -17.41 -11.11
C ASN A 67 -12.22 -15.92 -11.46
N GLY A 68 -11.20 -15.22 -10.99
CA GLY A 68 -11.06 -13.78 -11.19
C GLY A 68 -10.96 -13.37 -12.66
N ILE A 69 -11.75 -12.38 -13.08
CA ILE A 69 -11.63 -11.76 -14.40
C ILE A 69 -10.53 -10.71 -14.35
N ILE A 70 -9.68 -10.68 -15.36
CA ILE A 70 -8.65 -9.65 -15.55
C ILE A 70 -9.01 -8.89 -16.82
N SER A 71 -9.31 -7.62 -16.69
CA SER A 71 -9.60 -6.75 -17.83
C SER A 71 -8.49 -5.71 -17.97
N LEU A 72 -7.75 -5.76 -19.09
CA LEU A 72 -6.73 -4.78 -19.45
C LEU A 72 -7.24 -3.90 -20.58
N ALA A 73 -7.27 -2.60 -20.40
CA ALA A 73 -7.65 -1.63 -21.42
C ALA A 73 -6.57 -0.55 -21.54
N SER A 74 -5.86 -0.52 -22.68
CA SER A 74 -4.74 0.40 -22.91
C SER A 74 -3.73 0.39 -21.77
N THR A 75 -3.38 -0.79 -21.27
CA THR A 75 -2.54 -1.03 -20.10
C THR A 75 -1.25 -1.73 -20.51
N THR A 76 -0.13 -1.31 -19.95
CA THR A 76 1.16 -1.98 -20.11
C THR A 76 1.50 -2.76 -18.84
N LEU A 77 1.66 -4.08 -18.95
CA LEU A 77 2.19 -4.96 -17.93
C LEU A 77 3.60 -5.42 -18.33
N ASN A 78 4.60 -4.88 -17.65
CA ASN A 78 6.00 -5.27 -17.79
C ASN A 78 6.33 -6.36 -16.76
N GLY A 79 5.95 -7.58 -17.05
CA GLY A 79 6.06 -8.76 -16.18
C GLY A 79 5.16 -9.87 -16.66
N ASN A 80 5.11 -10.96 -15.91
CA ASN A 80 4.25 -12.10 -16.20
C ASN A 80 2.85 -11.89 -15.61
N LEU A 81 1.87 -12.51 -16.24
CA LEU A 81 0.51 -12.62 -15.71
C LEU A 81 0.17 -14.07 -15.40
N TYR A 82 -0.13 -14.35 -14.15
CA TYR A 82 -0.54 -15.66 -13.66
C TYR A 82 -2.02 -15.63 -13.27
N TYR A 83 -2.78 -16.63 -13.69
CA TYR A 83 -4.20 -16.73 -13.33
C TYR A 83 -4.66 -18.19 -13.25
N GLY A 84 -5.73 -18.42 -12.48
CA GLY A 84 -6.25 -19.74 -12.21
C GLY A 84 -6.99 -20.35 -13.41
N SER A 85 -7.28 -21.66 -13.34
CA SER A 85 -7.95 -22.44 -14.39
C SER A 85 -9.35 -21.92 -14.74
N GLN A 86 -10.04 -21.31 -13.78
CA GLN A 86 -11.36 -20.69 -13.98
C GLN A 86 -11.27 -19.19 -14.25
N GLY A 87 -10.07 -18.62 -14.25
CA GLY A 87 -9.82 -17.20 -14.52
C GLY A 87 -9.94 -16.86 -16.00
N SER A 88 -10.22 -15.62 -16.31
CA SER A 88 -10.28 -15.15 -17.69
C SER A 88 -9.56 -13.83 -17.89
N LEU A 89 -8.88 -13.70 -19.04
CA LEU A 89 -8.18 -12.50 -19.46
C LEU A 89 -8.92 -11.82 -20.62
N GLN A 90 -9.26 -10.56 -20.44
CA GLN A 90 -9.82 -9.69 -21.47
C GLN A 90 -8.84 -8.56 -21.77
N MET A 91 -8.45 -8.39 -23.03
CA MET A 91 -7.56 -7.32 -23.46
C MET A 91 -8.23 -6.45 -24.51
N SER A 92 -8.09 -5.13 -24.37
CA SER A 92 -8.62 -4.16 -25.33
C SER A 92 -7.69 -2.94 -25.48
N GLY A 93 -7.90 -2.19 -26.55
CA GLY A 93 -7.07 -1.04 -26.86
C GLY A 93 -5.62 -1.44 -27.13
N THR A 94 -4.68 -0.61 -26.70
CA THR A 94 -3.24 -0.82 -26.86
C THR A 94 -2.60 -1.62 -25.72
N SER A 95 -3.34 -2.57 -25.13
CA SER A 95 -2.84 -3.34 -23.98
C SER A 95 -1.71 -4.28 -24.38
N VAL A 96 -0.64 -4.30 -23.58
CA VAL A 96 0.55 -5.13 -23.79
C VAL A 96 0.92 -5.85 -22.50
N ILE A 97 1.25 -7.14 -22.59
CA ILE A 97 1.94 -7.92 -21.57
C ILE A 97 3.28 -8.31 -22.17
N THR A 98 4.39 -7.84 -21.58
CA THR A 98 5.73 -8.11 -22.10
C THR A 98 6.26 -9.49 -21.71
N GLY A 99 5.79 -10.01 -20.57
CA GLY A 99 6.11 -11.35 -20.08
C GLY A 99 5.13 -12.43 -20.56
N ALA A 100 5.17 -13.56 -19.90
CA ALA A 100 4.31 -14.70 -20.19
C ALA A 100 2.89 -14.52 -19.62
N LYS A 101 1.91 -15.11 -20.31
CA LYS A 101 0.55 -15.32 -19.79
C LYS A 101 0.46 -16.78 -19.35
N ILE A 102 0.40 -17.01 -18.04
CA ILE A 102 0.53 -18.34 -17.46
C ILE A 102 -0.80 -18.70 -16.79
N HIS A 103 -1.51 -19.61 -17.43
CA HIS A 103 -2.81 -20.11 -16.99
C HIS A 103 -2.65 -21.40 -16.14
N ASP A 104 -3.71 -21.83 -15.48
CA ASP A 104 -3.77 -23.06 -14.68
C ASP A 104 -2.79 -23.11 -13.49
N GLN A 105 -2.57 -21.96 -12.84
CA GLN A 105 -1.65 -21.84 -11.70
C GLN A 105 -2.36 -21.95 -10.33
N ASP A 106 -3.45 -22.68 -10.23
CA ASP A 106 -4.31 -22.71 -9.04
C ASP A 106 -3.56 -23.07 -7.76
N ALA A 107 -2.67 -24.07 -7.78
CA ALA A 107 -1.94 -24.49 -6.59
C ALA A 107 -1.05 -23.35 -6.04
N MET A 108 -0.27 -22.70 -6.91
CA MET A 108 0.61 -21.58 -6.54
C MET A 108 -0.19 -20.37 -6.05
N LEU A 109 -1.27 -20.01 -6.77
CA LEU A 109 -2.12 -18.87 -6.43
C LEU A 109 -2.88 -19.11 -5.13
N ASN A 110 -3.38 -20.32 -4.87
CA ASN A 110 -4.05 -20.67 -3.62
C ASN A 110 -3.09 -20.63 -2.42
N ASN A 111 -1.84 -21.04 -2.59
CA ASN A 111 -0.81 -20.90 -1.57
C ASN A 111 -0.55 -19.40 -1.25
N ALA A 112 -0.47 -18.56 -2.27
CA ALA A 112 -0.34 -17.11 -2.09
C ALA A 112 -1.57 -16.50 -1.39
N VAL A 113 -2.80 -16.96 -1.69
CA VAL A 113 -4.00 -16.55 -0.95
C VAL A 113 -3.90 -16.92 0.52
N ALA A 114 -3.51 -18.17 0.83
CA ALA A 114 -3.35 -18.63 2.21
C ALA A 114 -2.29 -17.79 2.96
N ALA A 115 -1.16 -17.51 2.31
CA ALA A 115 -0.10 -16.65 2.85
C ALA A 115 -0.60 -15.22 3.14
N ALA A 116 -1.36 -14.62 2.23
CA ALA A 116 -1.93 -13.28 2.41
C ALA A 116 -2.91 -13.23 3.61
N MET A 117 -3.74 -14.26 3.76
CA MET A 117 -4.66 -14.35 4.90
C MET A 117 -3.92 -14.54 6.22
N ALA A 118 -2.90 -15.41 6.25
CA ALA A 118 -2.06 -15.62 7.42
C ALA A 118 -1.29 -14.36 7.83
N ALA A 119 -0.65 -13.67 6.86
CA ALA A 119 0.08 -12.42 7.09
C ALA A 119 -0.84 -11.31 7.65
N SER A 120 -2.05 -11.16 7.10
CA SER A 120 -3.01 -10.17 7.63
C SER A 120 -3.49 -10.51 9.04
N GLY A 121 -3.72 -11.79 9.34
CA GLY A 121 -4.05 -12.27 10.67
C GLY A 121 -2.94 -11.99 11.67
N ALA A 122 -1.70 -12.37 11.33
CA ALA A 122 -0.52 -12.12 12.15
C ALA A 122 -0.29 -10.62 12.39
N ALA A 123 -0.38 -9.78 11.35
CA ALA A 123 -0.27 -8.33 11.48
C ALA A 123 -1.32 -7.74 12.43
N SER A 124 -2.55 -8.24 12.36
CA SER A 124 -3.66 -7.78 13.21
C SER A 124 -3.51 -8.19 14.67
N ALA A 125 -2.76 -9.26 14.95
CA ALA A 125 -2.50 -9.77 16.29
C ALA A 125 -1.35 -9.06 17.01
N LEU A 126 -0.51 -8.30 16.29
CA LEU A 126 0.58 -7.55 16.88
C LEU A 126 0.07 -6.48 17.84
N LEU A 127 0.72 -6.35 18.99
CA LEU A 127 0.36 -5.34 19.97
C LEU A 127 0.87 -3.95 19.54
N PRO A 128 0.02 -2.93 19.53
CA PRO A 128 0.47 -1.60 19.15
C PRO A 128 1.44 -1.03 20.19
N ASN A 129 2.59 -0.54 19.73
CA ASN A 129 3.57 0.17 20.54
C ASN A 129 3.57 1.69 20.28
N ARG A 130 2.66 2.16 19.42
CA ARG A 130 2.36 3.59 19.22
C ARG A 130 0.83 3.75 19.25
N SER A 131 0.36 4.78 19.95
CA SER A 131 -1.08 4.99 20.19
C SER A 131 -1.63 6.12 19.33
N PHE A 132 -2.34 5.75 18.28
CA PHE A 132 -3.14 6.66 17.44
C PHE A 132 -4.47 5.99 17.11
N ASN A 133 -5.58 6.69 17.27
CA ASN A 133 -6.88 6.17 16.81
C ASN A 133 -7.13 6.54 15.34
N ASN A 134 -6.79 7.77 14.97
CA ASN A 134 -6.92 8.26 13.61
C ASN A 134 -5.64 9.00 13.21
N PHE A 135 -5.11 8.68 12.05
CA PHE A 135 -3.99 9.41 11.45
C PHE A 135 -4.50 10.16 10.22
N LYS A 136 -4.61 11.47 10.34
CA LYS A 136 -5.16 12.32 9.28
C LYS A 136 -4.29 13.55 9.10
N LEU A 137 -3.72 13.70 7.90
CA LEU A 137 -3.01 14.90 7.48
C LEU A 137 -3.72 15.54 6.28
N LYS A 138 -3.73 16.86 6.22
CA LYS A 138 -4.38 17.63 5.17
C LYS A 138 -3.53 18.84 4.76
N LYS A 139 -3.75 19.32 3.57
CA LYS A 139 -3.00 20.43 2.98
C LYS A 139 -1.51 20.07 2.90
N THR A 140 -0.62 20.89 3.40
CA THR A 140 0.83 20.71 3.42
C THR A 140 1.36 20.19 4.76
N GLN A 141 0.50 19.54 5.56
CA GLN A 141 0.92 18.97 6.85
C GLN A 141 1.90 17.81 6.63
N THR A 142 2.92 17.77 7.47
CA THR A 142 3.91 16.71 7.49
C THR A 142 3.92 16.01 8.84
N ALA A 143 4.22 14.71 8.83
CA ALA A 143 4.49 13.94 10.03
C ALA A 143 5.65 12.98 9.79
N ILE A 144 6.46 12.74 10.82
CA ILE A 144 7.55 11.78 10.80
C ILE A 144 7.25 10.76 11.90
N LEU A 145 7.26 9.48 11.53
CA LEU A 145 7.21 8.37 12.46
C LEU A 145 8.55 7.65 12.41
N THR A 146 9.25 7.60 13.53
CA THR A 146 10.59 7.00 13.63
C THR A 146 10.53 5.70 14.42
N GLY A 147 11.22 4.67 13.91
CA GLY A 147 11.52 3.42 14.60
C GLY A 147 13.02 3.26 14.85
N ALA A 148 13.39 2.62 15.95
CA ALA A 148 14.77 2.28 16.27
C ALA A 148 15.28 1.10 15.40
N PRO A 149 16.58 0.89 15.28
CA PRO A 149 17.14 -0.31 14.64
C PRO A 149 16.61 -1.59 15.30
N GLY A 150 16.12 -2.54 14.47
CA GLY A 150 15.51 -3.80 14.92
C GLY A 150 14.09 -3.67 15.48
N GLU A 151 13.55 -2.44 15.62
CA GLU A 151 12.20 -2.24 16.13
C GLU A 151 11.15 -2.55 15.06
N THR A 152 10.08 -3.24 15.45
CA THR A 152 8.83 -3.27 14.70
C THR A 152 7.85 -2.28 15.31
N VAL A 153 7.63 -1.17 14.61
CA VAL A 153 6.66 -0.13 14.99
C VAL A 153 5.27 -0.57 14.58
N VAL A 154 4.37 -0.74 15.55
CA VAL A 154 3.01 -1.22 15.32
C VAL A 154 1.98 -0.15 15.65
N LEU A 155 1.12 0.19 14.68
CA LEU A 155 -0.01 1.09 14.86
C LEU A 155 -1.33 0.38 14.56
N ASN A 156 -2.32 0.59 15.41
CA ASN A 156 -3.71 0.18 15.17
C ASN A 156 -4.58 1.42 14.98
N LEU A 157 -4.99 1.67 13.74
CA LEU A 157 -5.73 2.86 13.34
C LEU A 157 -7.17 2.53 12.94
N LYS A 158 -8.12 3.37 13.31
CA LYS A 158 -9.45 3.37 12.70
C LYS A 158 -9.39 3.96 11.29
N THR A 159 -8.69 5.07 11.13
CA THR A 159 -8.59 5.80 9.85
C THR A 159 -7.15 6.21 9.58
N PHE A 160 -6.70 5.99 8.35
CA PHE A 160 -5.49 6.56 7.78
C PHE A 160 -5.86 7.39 6.55
N ALA A 161 -5.63 8.71 6.58
CA ALA A 161 -6.01 9.59 5.48
C ALA A 161 -5.00 10.73 5.29
N LEU A 162 -4.39 10.79 4.11
CA LEU A 162 -3.54 11.91 3.68
C LEU A 162 -4.22 12.62 2.52
N ARG A 163 -4.23 13.96 2.54
CA ARG A 163 -4.87 14.79 1.50
C ARG A 163 -4.13 16.10 1.27
N GLY A 164 -4.11 16.56 0.05
CA GLY A 164 -3.68 17.92 -0.30
C GLY A 164 -2.21 18.18 -0.02
N ASN A 165 -1.29 17.52 -0.70
CA ASN A 165 0.17 17.64 -0.54
C ASN A 165 0.68 17.23 0.86
N ALA A 166 -0.13 16.52 1.66
CA ALA A 166 0.31 16.02 2.96
C ALA A 166 1.39 14.95 2.80
N THR A 167 2.38 14.94 3.69
CA THR A 167 3.48 13.97 3.64
C THR A 167 3.63 13.25 4.97
N MET A 168 3.68 11.93 4.92
CA MET A 168 4.11 11.08 6.03
C MET A 168 5.47 10.49 5.70
N THR A 169 6.44 10.68 6.56
CA THR A 169 7.75 10.05 6.47
C THR A 169 7.84 8.94 7.51
N LEU A 170 8.13 7.72 7.06
CA LEU A 170 8.55 6.61 7.89
C LEU A 170 10.07 6.60 7.91
N ASN A 171 10.66 6.75 9.07
CA ASN A 171 12.11 6.85 9.22
C ASN A 171 12.64 5.71 10.10
N GLY A 172 13.61 4.97 9.60
CA GLY A 172 14.20 3.84 10.29
C GLY A 172 15.39 3.29 9.51
N THR A 173 16.02 2.26 10.03
CA THR A 173 17.12 1.55 9.36
C THR A 173 16.60 0.40 8.51
N ALA A 174 17.49 -0.31 7.81
CA ALA A 174 17.13 -1.51 7.04
C ALA A 174 16.57 -2.65 7.92
N THR A 175 16.80 -2.62 9.24
CA THR A 175 16.27 -3.60 10.20
C THR A 175 15.01 -3.13 10.93
N THR A 176 14.57 -1.88 10.71
CA THR A 176 13.36 -1.34 11.30
C THR A 176 12.15 -1.76 10.47
N ASN A 177 11.05 -2.14 11.11
CA ASN A 177 9.82 -2.52 10.44
C ASN A 177 8.65 -1.65 10.89
N PHE A 178 7.69 -1.43 9.99
CA PHE A 178 6.43 -0.74 10.28
C PHE A 178 5.24 -1.62 9.92
N VAL A 179 4.36 -1.87 10.87
CA VAL A 179 3.07 -2.56 10.66
C VAL A 179 1.95 -1.61 11.04
N ILE A 180 1.18 -1.18 10.06
CA ILE A 180 0.11 -0.19 10.22
C ILE A 180 -1.22 -0.86 9.90
N ASN A 181 -1.92 -1.32 10.94
CA ASN A 181 -3.25 -1.89 10.81
C ASN A 181 -4.28 -0.77 10.68
N VAL A 182 -5.11 -0.80 9.63
CA VAL A 182 -6.15 0.20 9.37
C VAL A 182 -7.52 -0.47 9.27
N LYS A 183 -8.42 -0.16 10.19
CA LYS A 183 -9.70 -0.86 10.33
C LYS A 183 -10.82 -0.34 9.43
N SER A 184 -10.92 0.97 9.21
CA SER A 184 -12.07 1.55 8.50
C SER A 184 -11.71 2.20 7.17
N GLN A 185 -10.88 3.22 7.16
CA GLN A 185 -10.60 4.01 5.96
C GLN A 185 -9.11 4.12 5.73
N PHE A 186 -8.69 3.81 4.50
CA PHE A 186 -7.35 4.11 3.99
C PHE A 186 -7.48 4.98 2.75
N SER A 187 -6.83 6.15 2.74
CA SER A 187 -6.82 7.01 1.55
C SER A 187 -5.61 7.92 1.47
N LEU A 188 -5.00 7.97 0.27
CA LEU A 188 -4.00 8.95 -0.14
C LEU A 188 -4.57 9.72 -1.32
N LEU A 189 -4.77 11.03 -1.18
CA LEU A 189 -5.46 11.86 -2.17
C LEU A 189 -4.76 13.20 -2.40
N ALA A 190 -4.90 13.73 -3.59
CA ALA A 190 -4.49 15.08 -3.93
C ALA A 190 -3.01 15.34 -3.61
N ASN A 191 -2.13 14.62 -4.32
CA ASN A 191 -0.67 14.76 -4.26
C ASN A 191 -0.05 14.48 -2.88
N SER A 192 -0.73 13.67 -2.05
CA SER A 192 -0.18 13.24 -0.75
C SER A 192 0.84 12.12 -0.92
N ARG A 193 1.75 11.98 0.06
CA ARG A 193 2.89 11.08 -0.08
C ARG A 193 3.19 10.32 1.20
N ILE A 194 3.58 9.05 1.04
CA ILE A 194 4.32 8.27 2.03
C ILE A 194 5.75 8.15 1.52
N ILE A 195 6.72 8.53 2.34
CA ILE A 195 8.15 8.51 2.01
C ILE A 195 8.87 7.64 3.02
N LEU A 196 9.78 6.79 2.55
CA LEU A 196 10.67 6.00 3.38
C LEU A 196 12.03 6.68 3.51
N ALA A 197 12.60 6.68 4.71
CA ALA A 197 13.87 7.34 5.02
C ALA A 197 14.73 6.50 5.97
N GLY A 198 16.03 6.84 6.08
CA GLY A 198 16.95 6.24 7.01
C GLY A 198 17.45 4.83 6.65
N GLY A 199 17.18 4.36 5.43
CA GLY A 199 17.56 3.02 4.97
C GLY A 199 16.42 2.01 4.93
N LEU A 200 15.18 2.45 5.20
CA LEU A 200 13.99 1.62 5.01
C LEU A 200 13.78 1.26 3.54
N ASN A 201 13.40 0.03 3.30
CA ASN A 201 12.92 -0.45 2.01
C ASN A 201 11.40 -0.64 2.04
N TRP A 202 10.76 -0.74 0.87
CA TRP A 202 9.33 -0.93 0.76
C TRP A 202 8.82 -2.19 1.48
N ASN A 203 9.61 -3.26 1.53
CA ASN A 203 9.29 -4.53 2.21
C ASN A 203 9.37 -4.46 3.75
N ASN A 204 9.95 -3.40 4.30
CA ASN A 204 9.91 -3.13 5.75
C ASN A 204 8.59 -2.49 6.20
N VAL A 205 7.68 -2.16 5.27
CA VAL A 205 6.47 -1.38 5.57
C VAL A 205 5.22 -2.12 5.11
N LEU A 206 4.40 -2.52 6.06
CA LEU A 206 3.12 -3.20 5.82
C LEU A 206 1.95 -2.32 6.29
N PHE A 207 1.11 -1.91 5.35
CA PHE A 207 -0.22 -1.38 5.63
C PHE A 207 -1.24 -2.51 5.48
N ASN A 208 -1.76 -2.99 6.60
CA ASN A 208 -2.75 -4.06 6.66
C ASN A 208 -4.15 -3.48 6.84
N ILE A 209 -4.95 -3.48 5.78
CA ILE A 209 -6.31 -2.95 5.78
C ILE A 209 -7.27 -4.05 6.17
N THR A 210 -7.71 -4.04 7.43
CA THR A 210 -8.51 -5.10 8.03
C THR A 210 -10.01 -4.92 7.83
N GLY A 211 -10.72 -6.05 7.77
CA GLY A 211 -12.17 -6.08 7.72
C GLY A 211 -12.79 -5.55 6.42
N LYS A 212 -14.10 -5.70 6.31
CA LYS A 212 -14.92 -5.19 5.19
C LYS A 212 -15.15 -3.68 5.35
N GLY A 213 -15.31 -2.96 4.25
CA GLY A 213 -15.61 -1.53 4.28
C GLY A 213 -15.37 -0.84 2.95
N ALA A 214 -15.18 0.48 2.98
CA ALA A 214 -14.88 1.26 1.79
C ALA A 214 -13.56 0.85 1.15
N ASP A 215 -13.43 1.06 -0.15
CA ASP A 215 -12.24 0.78 -0.91
C ASP A 215 -11.02 1.52 -0.34
N ALA A 216 -9.86 0.87 -0.37
CA ALA A 216 -8.60 1.54 -0.12
C ALA A 216 -8.23 2.35 -1.37
N LEU A 217 -7.95 3.64 -1.21
CA LEU A 217 -7.85 4.57 -2.33
C LEU A 217 -6.50 5.31 -2.34
N ILE A 218 -5.79 5.23 -3.46
CA ILE A 218 -4.60 6.02 -3.78
C ILE A 218 -4.90 6.77 -5.08
N ALA A 219 -5.01 8.11 -5.02
CA ALA A 219 -5.48 8.87 -6.18
C ALA A 219 -4.93 10.30 -6.23
N GLY A 220 -5.07 10.95 -7.38
CA GLY A 220 -4.74 12.36 -7.55
C GLY A 220 -3.25 12.64 -7.40
N GLN A 221 -2.39 11.98 -8.18
CA GLN A 221 -0.93 12.13 -8.18
C GLN A 221 -0.26 11.79 -6.83
N SER A 222 -0.97 11.04 -5.97
CA SER A 222 -0.42 10.62 -4.68
C SER A 222 0.58 9.48 -4.85
N SER A 223 1.56 9.38 -3.95
CA SER A 223 2.54 8.30 -3.96
C SER A 223 2.50 7.48 -2.67
N PHE A 224 2.51 6.17 -2.85
CA PHE A 224 2.59 5.18 -1.79
C PHE A 224 3.89 4.37 -1.94
N GLU A 225 4.57 4.13 -0.84
CA GLU A 225 5.71 3.24 -0.79
C GLU A 225 5.54 2.23 0.35
N GLY A 226 5.62 0.92 0.02
CA GLY A 226 5.40 -0.17 0.97
C GLY A 226 4.56 -1.33 0.40
N THR A 227 4.15 -2.24 1.26
CA THR A 227 3.17 -3.29 0.98
C THR A 227 1.78 -2.87 1.46
N LEU A 228 0.79 -2.91 0.58
CA LEU A 228 -0.61 -2.69 0.90
C LEU A 228 -1.37 -4.03 0.85
N LEU A 229 -1.76 -4.55 2.01
CA LEU A 229 -2.48 -5.80 2.17
C LEU A 229 -3.94 -5.51 2.56
N ALA A 230 -4.89 -5.90 1.71
CA ALA A 230 -6.31 -5.56 1.84
C ALA A 230 -7.20 -6.76 1.48
N ASN A 231 -7.11 -7.86 2.26
CA ASN A 231 -7.71 -9.15 1.96
C ASN A 231 -9.21 -9.13 1.70
N GLN A 232 -9.95 -8.19 2.25
CA GLN A 232 -11.41 -8.14 2.17
C GLN A 232 -11.90 -6.87 1.45
N ARG A 233 -11.00 -6.15 0.78
CA ARG A 233 -11.33 -4.87 0.14
C ARG A 233 -10.84 -4.77 -1.28
N THR A 234 -11.48 -3.88 -2.02
CA THR A 234 -10.96 -3.35 -3.27
C THR A 234 -9.87 -2.31 -2.96
N VAL A 235 -8.76 -2.38 -3.69
CA VAL A 235 -7.78 -1.30 -3.77
C VAL A 235 -7.94 -0.60 -5.11
N GLN A 236 -8.09 0.72 -5.07
CA GLN A 236 -8.12 1.57 -6.26
C GLN A 236 -6.87 2.43 -6.32
N VAL A 237 -6.15 2.38 -7.44
CA VAL A 237 -5.05 3.31 -7.76
C VAL A 237 -5.41 4.04 -9.04
N ARG A 238 -5.53 5.37 -8.97
CA ARG A 238 -6.04 6.15 -10.10
C ARG A 238 -5.49 7.58 -10.15
N ASP A 239 -5.76 8.25 -11.26
CA ASP A 239 -5.48 9.68 -11.44
C ASP A 239 -3.99 9.98 -11.26
N GLN A 240 -3.12 9.27 -12.01
CA GLN A 240 -1.66 9.41 -12.01
C GLN A 240 -0.99 9.08 -10.66
N ALA A 241 -1.67 8.32 -9.81
CA ALA A 241 -1.07 7.87 -8.57
C ALA A 241 0.00 6.81 -8.82
N THR A 242 1.00 6.78 -7.94
CA THR A 242 2.13 5.86 -8.03
C THR A 242 2.23 4.99 -6.79
N VAL A 243 2.61 3.72 -7.01
CA VAL A 243 2.91 2.76 -5.95
C VAL A 243 4.28 2.17 -6.21
N ARG A 244 5.17 2.26 -5.23
CA ARG A 244 6.46 1.58 -5.20
C ARG A 244 6.42 0.51 -4.11
N GLY A 245 6.38 -0.75 -4.53
CA GLY A 245 6.21 -1.89 -3.64
C GLY A 245 5.16 -2.86 -4.16
N GLN A 246 4.19 -3.24 -3.32
CA GLN A 246 3.28 -4.34 -3.59
C GLN A 246 1.84 -4.01 -3.18
N ILE A 247 0.87 -4.51 -3.96
CA ILE A 247 -0.55 -4.49 -3.59
C ILE A 247 -1.09 -5.92 -3.59
N ILE A 248 -1.60 -6.35 -2.45
CA ILE A 248 -2.30 -7.61 -2.26
C ILE A 248 -3.72 -7.29 -1.79
N ALA A 249 -4.73 -7.61 -2.59
CA ALA A 249 -6.09 -7.21 -2.28
C ALA A 249 -7.13 -8.23 -2.75
N ASN A 250 -8.33 -8.14 -2.19
CA ASN A 250 -9.46 -8.92 -2.68
C ASN A 250 -9.72 -8.63 -4.18
N ARG A 251 -9.68 -7.35 -4.56
CA ARG A 251 -9.85 -6.84 -5.92
C ARG A 251 -8.95 -5.64 -6.15
N ILE A 252 -8.42 -5.49 -7.37
CA ILE A 252 -7.57 -4.37 -7.74
C ILE A 252 -8.14 -3.64 -8.95
N LEU A 253 -8.25 -2.31 -8.83
CA LEU A 253 -8.67 -1.42 -9.90
C LEU A 253 -7.60 -0.37 -10.14
N LEU A 254 -7.08 -0.33 -11.37
CA LEU A 254 -6.12 0.68 -11.81
C LEU A 254 -6.74 1.54 -12.90
N SER A 255 -6.51 2.86 -12.86
CA SER A 255 -6.98 3.76 -13.92
C SER A 255 -6.20 5.08 -13.97
N GLY A 256 -6.42 5.84 -15.04
CA GLY A 256 -5.97 7.23 -15.13
C GLY A 256 -4.45 7.39 -15.07
N ALA A 257 -3.69 6.65 -15.89
CA ALA A 257 -2.24 6.68 -15.96
C ALA A 257 -1.53 6.38 -14.62
N SER A 258 -2.15 5.54 -13.78
CA SER A 258 -1.52 5.05 -12.55
C SER A 258 -0.32 4.15 -12.85
N GLN A 259 0.66 4.15 -11.96
CA GLN A 259 1.88 3.37 -12.12
C GLN A 259 2.16 2.54 -10.86
N ILE A 260 2.44 1.26 -11.07
CA ILE A 260 2.85 0.33 -10.02
C ILE A 260 4.25 -0.15 -10.38
N THR A 261 5.18 -0.07 -9.44
CA THR A 261 6.53 -0.60 -9.61
C THR A 261 6.88 -1.48 -8.42
N HIS A 262 7.19 -2.73 -8.68
CA HIS A 262 7.70 -3.69 -7.71
C HIS A 262 9.23 -3.72 -7.80
N PRO A 263 9.94 -3.04 -6.91
CA PRO A 263 11.39 -3.09 -6.92
C PRO A 263 11.89 -4.47 -6.43
N PRO A 264 13.07 -4.91 -6.87
CA PRO A 264 13.68 -6.10 -6.28
C PRO A 264 13.90 -5.90 -4.78
N ILE A 265 13.75 -6.98 -4.03
CA ILE A 265 14.12 -6.99 -2.61
C ILE A 265 15.63 -6.95 -2.54
N THR A 266 16.17 -5.84 -2.08
CA THR A 266 17.60 -5.74 -1.77
C THR A 266 17.79 -6.26 -0.33
N SER A 267 18.42 -7.43 -0.21
CA SER A 267 18.89 -7.88 1.11
C SER A 267 19.89 -6.86 1.67
N PRO A 268 19.85 -6.59 2.95
CA PRO A 268 20.78 -5.67 3.62
C PRO A 268 22.22 -6.17 3.56
#